data_3dffd9df96b36c0449d5d8de12100c8e
#
_entry.id   3dffd9df96b36c0449d5d8de12100c8e
#
_cell.length_a   1.000
_cell.length_b   1.000
_cell.length_c   1.000
_cell.angle_alpha   90.00
_cell.angle_beta   90.00
_cell.angle_gamma   90.00
#
_symmetry.space_group_name_H-M   'P 1'
#
loop_
_entity.id
_entity.type
_entity.pdbx_description
1 polymer ?
#
loop_
_entity_poly.entity_id
_entity_poly.type
_entity_poly.pdbx_seq_one_letter_code
_entity_poly.pdbx_strand_id
1 'polypeptide(L)'
;MQTIPDTLCYLNGEYGSLRDAKVSVLDRGFMFGDGIYEVVPAYGGKLFRFDEHMARLDRSLAKLRIANPHTREEWLERCRKLIAALVLQGAAQQTPGSDQIVYIQITRGVALRDHVMPADVTPTVFMMCSPMKLVTAEQRHAGVACVTARDFRWERGDIKSTSLLGNVLARQISADHGAAETIMFRDGFLTEAAASNVWVVHEGAVLGPPKSEHVLEGIRYELIRELCAEVGIAYNLRPVNEADVFAADEVFLSSATKEVLPVTSLDGQPVGHGALRGKPGPVYARLHEAYERAKVTQSI
;
A
#
# COMPACT_ATOMS: atom_id res chain seq x y z
N MET A 1 -19.29 12.30 14.60
CA MET A 1 -19.34 11.21 13.61
C MET A 1 -18.72 11.70 12.32
N GLN A 2 -17.83 10.92 11.69
CA GLN A 2 -17.40 11.23 10.32
C GLN A 2 -18.59 11.03 9.37
N THR A 3 -18.88 12.04 8.56
CA THR A 3 -19.94 11.94 7.55
C THR A 3 -19.42 11.11 6.38
N ILE A 4 -20.16 10.08 5.97
CA ILE A 4 -19.84 9.29 4.77
C ILE A 4 -19.96 10.23 3.56
N PRO A 5 -18.90 10.37 2.73
CA PRO A 5 -18.96 11.24 1.56
C PRO A 5 -19.98 10.71 0.55
N ASP A 6 -20.65 11.62 -0.14
CA ASP A 6 -21.55 11.32 -1.24
C ASP A 6 -20.76 11.28 -2.56
N THR A 7 -19.86 10.33 -2.68
CA THR A 7 -19.04 10.11 -3.88
C THR A 7 -19.54 8.92 -4.66
N LEU A 8 -19.26 8.91 -5.97
CA LEU A 8 -19.59 7.77 -6.82
C LEU A 8 -18.79 6.54 -6.40
N CYS A 9 -19.45 5.38 -6.27
CA CYS A 9 -18.83 4.07 -6.14
C CYS A 9 -19.37 3.10 -7.20
N TYR A 10 -18.68 1.99 -7.36
CA TYR A 10 -19.12 0.84 -8.16
C TYR A 10 -19.33 -0.36 -7.24
N LEU A 11 -20.47 -1.02 -7.35
CA LEU A 11 -20.81 -2.23 -6.62
C LEU A 11 -21.53 -3.22 -7.54
N ASN A 12 -20.92 -4.36 -7.81
CA ASN A 12 -21.53 -5.50 -8.53
C ASN A 12 -22.19 -5.13 -9.88
N GLY A 13 -21.57 -4.29 -10.68
CA GLY A 13 -22.11 -3.87 -11.99
C GLY A 13 -22.77 -2.50 -12.00
N GLU A 14 -23.13 -1.96 -10.86
CA GLU A 14 -23.86 -0.71 -10.74
C GLU A 14 -23.01 0.43 -10.17
N TYR A 15 -23.28 1.64 -10.64
CA TYR A 15 -22.70 2.86 -10.10
C TYR A 15 -23.75 3.60 -9.28
N GLY A 16 -23.36 4.01 -8.07
CA GLY A 16 -24.27 4.69 -7.14
C GLY A 16 -23.53 5.53 -6.11
N SER A 17 -24.27 6.12 -5.18
CA SER A 17 -23.68 6.86 -4.07
C SER A 17 -23.00 5.90 -3.09
N LEU A 18 -21.77 6.23 -2.66
CA LEU A 18 -21.06 5.49 -1.62
C LEU A 18 -21.87 5.42 -0.30
N ARG A 19 -22.64 6.45 -0.02
CA ARG A 19 -23.52 6.52 1.18
C ARG A 19 -24.57 5.43 1.21
N ASP A 20 -25.06 5.01 0.03
CA ASP A 20 -26.16 4.04 -0.11
C ASP A 20 -25.67 2.62 -0.40
N ALA A 21 -24.37 2.45 -0.67
CA ALA A 21 -23.78 1.15 -0.98
C ALA A 21 -23.93 0.18 0.19
N LYS A 22 -24.45 -1.02 -0.08
CA LYS A 22 -24.67 -2.07 0.91
C LYS A 22 -24.23 -3.42 0.37
N VAL A 23 -23.60 -4.20 1.22
CA VAL A 23 -23.27 -5.60 0.95
C VAL A 23 -24.09 -6.53 1.85
N SER A 24 -24.31 -7.75 1.41
CA SER A 24 -24.98 -8.77 2.23
C SER A 24 -24.14 -9.09 3.48
N VAL A 25 -24.79 -9.26 4.62
CA VAL A 25 -24.13 -9.76 5.85
C VAL A 25 -23.59 -11.18 5.68
N LEU A 26 -24.05 -11.92 4.66
CA LEU A 26 -23.53 -13.24 4.28
C LEU A 26 -22.40 -13.18 3.26
N ASP A 27 -21.92 -11.98 2.90
CA ASP A 27 -20.71 -11.86 2.08
C ASP A 27 -19.50 -12.42 2.84
N ARG A 28 -18.75 -13.30 2.18
CA ARG A 28 -17.62 -13.98 2.82
C ARG A 28 -16.48 -13.03 3.17
N GLY A 29 -16.36 -11.92 2.45
CA GLY A 29 -15.44 -10.83 2.81
C GLY A 29 -15.79 -10.20 4.14
N PHE A 30 -17.10 -10.00 4.42
CA PHE A 30 -17.58 -9.50 5.71
C PHE A 30 -17.41 -10.53 6.84
N MET A 31 -17.71 -11.82 6.59
CA MET A 31 -17.65 -12.86 7.61
C MET A 31 -16.25 -13.37 7.94
N PHE A 32 -15.35 -13.44 6.94
CA PHE A 32 -14.06 -14.14 7.05
C PHE A 32 -12.88 -13.32 6.57
N GLY A 33 -13.09 -12.15 5.94
CA GLY A 33 -12.04 -11.50 5.19
C GLY A 33 -11.61 -12.28 3.94
N ASP A 34 -12.51 -13.13 3.39
CA ASP A 34 -12.25 -13.97 2.21
C ASP A 34 -12.35 -13.13 0.94
N GLY A 35 -11.31 -12.38 0.67
CA GLY A 35 -11.21 -11.46 -0.45
C GLY A 35 -9.86 -10.79 -0.53
N ILE A 36 -9.67 -10.03 -1.60
CA ILE A 36 -8.47 -9.23 -1.86
C ILE A 36 -8.83 -7.77 -2.05
N TYR A 37 -7.82 -6.90 -1.98
CA TYR A 37 -7.98 -5.51 -2.32
C TYR A 37 -6.78 -4.95 -3.08
N GLU A 38 -6.99 -3.91 -3.85
CA GLU A 38 -5.97 -3.10 -4.48
C GLU A 38 -6.16 -1.62 -4.15
N VAL A 39 -5.06 -0.90 -4.22
CA VAL A 39 -5.01 0.54 -3.99
C VAL A 39 -4.13 1.14 -5.06
N VAL A 40 -4.75 1.78 -6.04
CA VAL A 40 -4.08 2.32 -7.22
C VAL A 40 -4.02 3.85 -7.10
N PRO A 41 -2.82 4.45 -6.99
CA PRO A 41 -2.69 5.90 -7.00
C PRO A 41 -2.98 6.48 -8.37
N ALA A 42 -3.55 7.68 -8.40
CA ALA A 42 -3.70 8.47 -9.60
C ALA A 42 -3.12 9.87 -9.37
N TYR A 43 -2.10 10.23 -10.14
CA TYR A 43 -1.46 11.52 -10.11
C TYR A 43 -1.95 12.37 -11.27
N GLY A 44 -2.50 13.56 -10.98
CA GLY A 44 -3.10 14.39 -12.01
C GLY A 44 -4.20 13.69 -12.81
N GLY A 45 -4.93 12.75 -12.20
CA GLY A 45 -5.98 11.95 -12.84
C GLY A 45 -5.49 10.75 -13.65
N LYS A 46 -4.17 10.50 -13.70
CA LYS A 46 -3.56 9.37 -14.41
C LYS A 46 -3.15 8.27 -13.44
N LEU A 47 -3.54 7.03 -13.73
CA LEU A 47 -3.27 5.86 -12.89
C LEU A 47 -1.78 5.48 -12.93
N PHE A 48 -1.13 5.48 -11.80
CA PHE A 48 0.28 5.15 -11.68
C PHE A 48 0.50 3.64 -11.58
N ARG A 49 1.33 3.10 -12.50
CA ARG A 49 1.71 1.67 -12.58
C ARG A 49 0.48 0.74 -12.58
N PHE A 50 -0.51 1.10 -13.37
CA PHE A 50 -1.79 0.38 -13.41
C PHE A 50 -1.61 -1.11 -13.72
N ASP A 51 -0.77 -1.45 -14.68
CA ASP A 51 -0.56 -2.84 -15.13
C ASP A 51 0.05 -3.71 -14.02
N GLU A 52 0.98 -3.19 -13.27
CA GLU A 52 1.58 -3.90 -12.15
C GLU A 52 0.57 -4.11 -11.00
N HIS A 53 -0.33 -3.14 -10.77
CA HIS A 53 -1.44 -3.31 -9.83
C HIS A 53 -2.39 -4.41 -10.28
N MET A 54 -2.77 -4.46 -11.57
CA MET A 54 -3.63 -5.52 -12.11
C MET A 54 -2.94 -6.88 -12.06
N ALA A 55 -1.67 -6.96 -12.39
CA ALA A 55 -0.91 -8.21 -12.27
C ALA A 55 -0.86 -8.72 -10.82
N ARG A 56 -0.75 -7.84 -9.82
CA ARG A 56 -0.81 -8.25 -8.41
C ARG A 56 -2.22 -8.65 -7.98
N LEU A 57 -3.24 -7.96 -8.45
CA LEU A 57 -4.64 -8.32 -8.25
C LEU A 57 -4.88 -9.76 -8.74
N ASP A 58 -4.45 -10.09 -9.96
CA ASP A 58 -4.56 -11.43 -10.53
C ASP A 58 -3.85 -12.48 -9.68
N ARG A 59 -2.61 -12.22 -9.25
CA ARG A 59 -1.86 -13.13 -8.38
C ARG A 59 -2.58 -13.36 -7.05
N SER A 60 -3.14 -12.33 -6.44
CA SER A 60 -3.87 -12.44 -5.17
C SER A 60 -5.17 -13.23 -5.33
N LEU A 61 -5.94 -12.98 -6.40
CA LEU A 61 -7.15 -13.73 -6.74
C LEU A 61 -6.85 -15.21 -6.96
N ALA A 62 -5.81 -15.51 -7.75
CA ALA A 62 -5.39 -16.89 -8.03
C ALA A 62 -5.02 -17.66 -6.74
N LYS A 63 -4.30 -17.01 -5.81
CA LYS A 63 -3.95 -17.61 -4.50
C LYS A 63 -5.18 -17.92 -3.65
N LEU A 64 -6.24 -17.12 -3.75
CA LEU A 64 -7.53 -17.38 -3.09
C LEU A 64 -8.49 -18.22 -3.95
N ARG A 65 -8.11 -18.64 -5.15
CA ARG A 65 -8.98 -19.39 -6.09
C ARG A 65 -10.31 -18.63 -6.36
N ILE A 66 -10.22 -17.32 -6.54
CA ILE A 66 -11.32 -16.46 -6.99
C ILE A 66 -11.06 -16.10 -8.45
N ALA A 67 -12.04 -16.31 -9.32
CA ALA A 67 -11.93 -15.88 -10.71
C ALA A 67 -11.89 -14.34 -10.79
N ASN A 68 -11.02 -13.78 -11.65
CA ASN A 68 -11.06 -12.34 -11.90
C ASN A 68 -12.36 -11.98 -12.61
N PRO A 69 -13.23 -11.13 -12.05
CA PRO A 69 -14.54 -10.83 -12.61
C PRO A 69 -14.49 -9.89 -13.83
N HIS A 70 -13.35 -9.26 -14.09
CA HIS A 70 -13.22 -8.26 -15.16
C HIS A 70 -11.90 -8.40 -15.91
N THR A 71 -11.90 -7.96 -17.17
CA THR A 71 -10.69 -7.80 -17.98
C THR A 71 -9.89 -6.56 -17.53
N ARG A 72 -8.63 -6.48 -17.98
CA ARG A 72 -7.78 -5.31 -17.73
C ARG A 72 -8.43 -4.00 -18.22
N GLU A 73 -9.01 -4.04 -19.41
CA GLU A 73 -9.68 -2.90 -20.05
C GLU A 73 -10.89 -2.44 -19.25
N GLU A 74 -11.68 -3.38 -18.77
CA GLU A 74 -12.84 -3.09 -17.91
C GLU A 74 -12.42 -2.50 -16.55
N TRP A 75 -11.33 -3.00 -15.94
CA TRP A 75 -10.77 -2.37 -14.73
C TRP A 75 -10.32 -0.94 -15.00
N LEU A 76 -9.62 -0.70 -16.12
CA LEU A 76 -9.14 0.62 -16.50
C LEU A 76 -10.29 1.61 -16.71
N GLU A 77 -11.34 1.19 -17.41
CA GLU A 77 -12.54 2.01 -17.66
C GLU A 77 -13.21 2.41 -16.34
N ARG A 78 -13.42 1.43 -15.42
CA ARG A 78 -14.03 1.68 -14.11
C ARG A 78 -13.20 2.63 -13.26
N CYS A 79 -11.89 2.44 -13.22
CA CYS A 79 -10.99 3.35 -12.50
C CYS A 79 -11.10 4.78 -13.05
N ARG A 80 -11.00 4.95 -14.37
CA ARG A 80 -11.10 6.27 -15.01
C ARG A 80 -12.44 6.95 -14.76
N LYS A 81 -13.54 6.20 -14.79
CA LYS A 81 -14.88 6.73 -14.51
C LYS A 81 -15.01 7.24 -13.07
N LEU A 82 -14.49 6.49 -12.09
CA LEU A 82 -14.51 6.92 -10.68
C LEU A 82 -13.61 8.15 -10.44
N ILE A 83 -12.44 8.20 -11.06
CA ILE A 83 -11.53 9.36 -11.01
C ILE A 83 -12.22 10.59 -11.59
N ALA A 84 -12.78 10.47 -12.81
CA ALA A 84 -13.46 11.58 -13.46
C ALA A 84 -14.64 12.11 -12.64
N ALA A 85 -15.44 11.25 -12.04
CA ALA A 85 -16.55 11.63 -11.18
C ALA A 85 -16.07 12.41 -9.94
N LEU A 86 -14.99 11.99 -9.30
CA LEU A 86 -14.42 12.67 -8.14
C LEU A 86 -13.85 14.06 -8.52
N VAL A 87 -13.16 14.15 -9.67
CA VAL A 87 -12.63 15.43 -10.19
C VAL A 87 -13.76 16.43 -10.46
N LEU A 88 -14.84 15.98 -11.11
CA LEU A 88 -16.01 16.83 -11.37
C LEU A 88 -16.67 17.31 -10.07
N GLN A 89 -16.79 16.44 -9.07
CA GLN A 89 -17.32 16.79 -7.76
C GLN A 89 -16.41 17.79 -7.04
N GLY A 90 -15.10 17.59 -7.06
CA GLY A 90 -14.11 18.53 -6.48
C GLY A 90 -14.11 19.89 -7.17
N ALA A 91 -14.23 19.93 -8.50
CA ALA A 91 -14.35 21.17 -9.24
C ALA A 91 -15.62 21.95 -8.86
N ALA A 92 -16.75 21.27 -8.68
CA ALA A 92 -17.99 21.87 -8.22
C ALA A 92 -17.90 22.45 -6.79
N GLN A 93 -17.04 21.89 -5.95
CA GLN A 93 -16.77 22.34 -4.58
C GLN A 93 -15.59 23.34 -4.50
N GLN A 94 -15.04 23.77 -5.64
CA GLN A 94 -13.88 24.68 -5.74
C GLN A 94 -12.61 24.12 -5.05
N THR A 95 -12.50 22.80 -4.91
CA THR A 95 -11.30 22.13 -4.42
C THR A 95 -10.44 21.74 -5.62
N PRO A 96 -9.26 22.36 -5.86
CA PRO A 96 -8.40 22.01 -6.99
C PRO A 96 -8.08 20.52 -6.99
N GLY A 97 -7.95 19.92 -8.18
CA GLY A 97 -7.71 18.50 -8.39
C GLY A 97 -6.54 17.99 -7.55
N SER A 98 -6.86 17.32 -6.45
CA SER A 98 -5.89 16.57 -5.64
C SER A 98 -5.60 15.25 -6.35
N ASP A 99 -4.40 14.72 -6.12
CA ASP A 99 -4.12 13.33 -6.48
C ASP A 99 -5.14 12.41 -5.81
N GLN A 100 -5.48 11.32 -6.50
CA GLN A 100 -6.55 10.43 -6.06
C GLN A 100 -6.01 9.03 -5.78
N ILE A 101 -6.83 8.26 -5.10
CA ILE A 101 -6.59 6.85 -4.86
C ILE A 101 -7.85 6.05 -5.21
N VAL A 102 -7.68 5.06 -6.07
CA VAL A 102 -8.75 4.10 -6.38
C VAL A 102 -8.58 2.88 -5.51
N TYR A 103 -9.58 2.58 -4.71
CA TYR A 103 -9.69 1.35 -3.94
C TYR A 103 -10.53 0.34 -4.70
N ILE A 104 -10.03 -0.89 -4.82
CA ILE A 104 -10.72 -2.03 -5.44
C ILE A 104 -10.76 -3.13 -4.40
N GLN A 105 -11.93 -3.71 -4.12
CA GLN A 105 -12.09 -4.88 -3.27
C GLN A 105 -12.89 -5.94 -4.01
N ILE A 106 -12.40 -7.17 -3.95
CA ILE A 106 -13.07 -8.34 -4.52
C ILE A 106 -13.15 -9.38 -3.43
N THR A 107 -14.36 -9.75 -3.03
CA THR A 107 -14.57 -10.87 -2.12
C THR A 107 -15.02 -12.11 -2.90
N ARG A 108 -14.98 -13.27 -2.26
CA ARG A 108 -15.54 -14.48 -2.88
C ARG A 108 -17.03 -14.34 -3.18
N GLY A 109 -17.77 -13.47 -2.47
CA GLY A 109 -19.20 -13.26 -2.64
C GLY A 109 -20.05 -13.84 -1.50
N VAL A 110 -21.35 -13.97 -1.77
CA VAL A 110 -22.37 -14.32 -0.79
C VAL A 110 -22.61 -15.83 -0.74
N ALA A 111 -22.44 -16.44 0.43
CA ALA A 111 -22.71 -17.85 0.67
C ALA A 111 -23.12 -18.09 2.13
N LEU A 112 -23.76 -19.23 2.41
CA LEU A 112 -24.01 -19.65 3.79
C LEU A 112 -22.68 -19.87 4.51
N ARG A 113 -22.69 -19.65 5.83
CA ARG A 113 -21.49 -19.69 6.66
C ARG A 113 -20.90 -21.11 6.75
N ASP A 114 -19.84 -21.36 6.01
CA ASP A 114 -18.98 -22.52 6.09
C ASP A 114 -17.53 -22.07 5.84
N HIS A 115 -16.54 -22.76 6.42
CA HIS A 115 -15.11 -22.49 6.21
C HIS A 115 -14.64 -23.00 4.84
N VAL A 116 -15.26 -24.04 4.31
CA VAL A 116 -14.93 -24.56 2.97
C VAL A 116 -15.25 -23.50 1.91
N MET A 117 -14.37 -23.37 0.95
CA MET A 117 -14.55 -22.46 -0.19
C MET A 117 -15.66 -22.99 -1.10
N PRO A 118 -16.81 -22.31 -1.25
CA PRO A 118 -17.86 -22.73 -2.17
C PRO A 118 -17.39 -22.63 -3.61
N ALA A 119 -17.81 -23.56 -4.47
CA ALA A 119 -17.40 -23.64 -5.88
C ALA A 119 -18.11 -22.59 -6.74
N ASP A 120 -19.43 -22.44 -6.57
CA ASP A 120 -20.30 -21.70 -7.49
C ASP A 120 -20.82 -20.41 -6.83
N VAL A 121 -19.93 -19.45 -6.61
CA VAL A 121 -20.28 -18.14 -6.04
C VAL A 121 -19.75 -17.01 -6.92
N THR A 122 -20.62 -16.06 -7.22
CA THR A 122 -20.23 -14.83 -7.95
C THR A 122 -19.48 -13.91 -7.00
N PRO A 123 -18.26 -13.45 -7.35
CA PRO A 123 -17.51 -12.51 -6.54
C PRO A 123 -18.28 -11.19 -6.35
N THR A 124 -18.19 -10.62 -5.16
CA THR A 124 -18.62 -9.24 -4.91
C THR A 124 -17.49 -8.29 -5.26
N VAL A 125 -17.77 -7.30 -6.10
CA VAL A 125 -16.80 -6.28 -6.54
C VAL A 125 -17.25 -4.92 -6.03
N PHE A 126 -16.38 -4.28 -5.26
CA PHE A 126 -16.58 -2.91 -4.78
C PHE A 126 -15.40 -2.04 -5.18
N MET A 127 -15.70 -0.84 -5.70
CA MET A 127 -14.68 0.16 -6.01
C MET A 127 -15.13 1.56 -5.55
N MET A 128 -14.18 2.34 -5.06
CA MET A 128 -14.37 3.76 -4.77
C MET A 128 -13.12 4.56 -5.12
N CYS A 129 -13.31 5.85 -5.34
CA CYS A 129 -12.23 6.81 -5.49
C CYS A 129 -12.31 7.86 -4.39
N SER A 130 -11.15 8.25 -3.86
CA SER A 130 -11.06 9.30 -2.84
C SER A 130 -9.83 10.18 -3.07
N PRO A 131 -9.81 11.42 -2.53
CA PRO A 131 -8.60 12.23 -2.52
C PRO A 131 -7.47 11.48 -1.82
N MET A 132 -6.27 11.50 -2.39
CA MET A 132 -5.10 10.87 -1.79
C MET A 132 -4.50 11.79 -0.72
N LYS A 133 -4.34 11.25 0.49
CA LYS A 133 -3.61 11.94 1.55
C LYS A 133 -2.12 11.72 1.33
N LEU A 134 -1.49 12.72 0.75
CA LEU A 134 -0.04 12.70 0.50
C LEU A 134 0.77 12.90 1.78
N VAL A 135 2.01 12.42 1.73
CA VAL A 135 3.06 12.77 2.69
C VAL A 135 3.30 14.28 2.64
N THR A 136 3.34 14.93 3.77
CA THR A 136 3.56 16.39 3.83
C THR A 136 5.01 16.75 3.49
N ALA A 137 5.24 17.99 3.03
CA ALA A 137 6.59 18.49 2.81
C ALA A 137 7.45 18.44 4.09
N GLU A 138 6.84 18.69 5.24
CA GLU A 138 7.50 18.57 6.54
C GLU A 138 7.96 17.13 6.81
N GLN A 139 7.09 16.14 6.60
CA GLN A 139 7.43 14.72 6.77
C GLN A 139 8.55 14.27 5.80
N ARG A 140 8.60 14.83 4.59
CA ARG A 140 9.67 14.54 3.63
C ARG A 140 10.99 15.16 4.05
N HIS A 141 10.95 16.38 4.61
CA HIS A 141 12.13 17.12 5.02
C HIS A 141 12.69 16.65 6.38
N ALA A 142 11.82 16.40 7.36
CA ALA A 142 12.24 16.00 8.71
C ALA A 142 12.34 14.47 8.86
N GLY A 143 11.68 13.70 8.01
CA GLY A 143 11.47 12.28 8.19
C GLY A 143 10.39 11.98 9.24
N VAL A 144 10.17 10.68 9.48
CA VAL A 144 9.17 10.22 10.45
C VAL A 144 9.77 9.30 11.50
N ALA A 145 9.11 9.23 12.66
CA ALA A 145 9.40 8.24 13.68
C ALA A 145 8.61 6.95 13.41
N CYS A 146 9.26 5.81 13.60
CA CYS A 146 8.65 4.50 13.63
C CYS A 146 8.93 3.80 14.96
N VAL A 147 8.12 2.79 15.27
CA VAL A 147 8.35 1.85 16.36
C VAL A 147 8.51 0.44 15.82
N THR A 148 9.08 -0.45 16.61
CA THR A 148 9.24 -1.85 16.23
C THR A 148 8.28 -2.75 16.97
N ALA A 149 8.00 -3.92 16.40
CA ALA A 149 7.25 -5.00 17.05
C ALA A 149 7.63 -6.36 16.44
N ARG A 150 7.32 -7.43 17.19
CA ARG A 150 7.29 -8.77 16.61
C ARG A 150 6.19 -8.84 15.55
N ASP A 151 6.46 -9.48 14.40
CA ASP A 151 5.44 -9.78 13.39
C ASP A 151 4.55 -10.93 13.87
N PHE A 152 3.34 -10.58 14.32
CA PHE A 152 2.32 -11.50 14.78
C PHE A 152 1.21 -11.75 13.76
N ARG A 153 1.37 -11.25 12.53
CA ARG A 153 0.41 -11.48 11.44
C ARG A 153 0.47 -12.93 10.99
N TRP A 154 -0.53 -13.34 10.22
CA TRP A 154 -0.57 -14.67 9.64
C TRP A 154 0.57 -14.89 8.62
N GLU A 155 0.83 -16.16 8.27
CA GLU A 155 1.94 -16.55 7.38
C GLU A 155 1.58 -16.48 5.88
N ARG A 156 0.67 -15.63 5.50
CA ARG A 156 0.28 -15.38 4.11
C ARG A 156 0.22 -13.89 3.84
N GLY A 157 1.25 -13.15 4.28
CA GLY A 157 1.49 -11.75 3.98
C GLY A 157 1.64 -11.46 2.47
N ASP A 158 1.99 -12.47 1.69
CA ASP A 158 2.12 -12.44 0.24
C ASP A 158 0.79 -12.26 -0.53
N ILE A 159 -0.35 -12.41 0.15
CA ILE A 159 -1.68 -12.17 -0.41
C ILE A 159 -2.16 -10.79 0.06
N LYS A 160 -2.53 -9.92 -0.90
CA LYS A 160 -3.12 -8.64 -0.55
C LYS A 160 -4.60 -8.82 -0.16
N SER A 161 -4.82 -9.56 0.93
CA SER A 161 -6.15 -9.96 1.40
C SER A 161 -6.83 -8.90 2.23
N THR A 162 -8.16 -8.99 2.35
CA THR A 162 -8.97 -8.18 3.27
C THR A 162 -8.89 -8.64 4.72
N SER A 163 -8.19 -9.73 5.02
CA SER A 163 -7.93 -10.24 6.38
C SER A 163 -6.85 -9.40 7.09
N LEU A 164 -7.15 -8.14 7.40
CA LEU A 164 -6.18 -7.14 7.83
C LEU A 164 -6.14 -6.90 9.35
N LEU A 165 -6.78 -7.74 10.18
CA LEU A 165 -6.82 -7.49 11.63
C LEU A 165 -5.42 -7.41 12.24
N GLY A 166 -4.49 -8.27 11.83
CA GLY A 166 -3.09 -8.20 12.27
C GLY A 166 -2.41 -6.88 11.89
N ASN A 167 -2.66 -6.40 10.67
CA ASN A 167 -2.14 -5.10 10.22
C ASN A 167 -2.77 -3.92 10.98
N VAL A 168 -4.08 -4.00 11.29
CA VAL A 168 -4.78 -2.98 12.09
C VAL A 168 -4.18 -2.91 13.49
N LEU A 169 -3.98 -4.05 14.17
CA LEU A 169 -3.34 -4.09 15.48
C LEU A 169 -1.90 -3.59 15.44
N ALA A 170 -1.11 -3.98 14.43
CA ALA A 170 0.25 -3.47 14.26
C ALA A 170 0.26 -1.95 14.01
N ARG A 171 -0.65 -1.44 13.20
CA ARG A 171 -0.76 0.01 12.97
C ARG A 171 -1.22 0.77 14.24
N GLN A 172 -2.04 0.14 15.08
CA GLN A 172 -2.45 0.73 16.36
C GLN A 172 -1.27 0.91 17.30
N ILE A 173 -0.31 -0.03 17.35
CA ILE A 173 0.93 0.13 18.15
C ILE A 173 1.64 1.45 17.79
N SER A 174 1.86 1.73 16.51
CA SER A 174 2.49 2.98 16.12
C SER A 174 1.64 4.21 16.46
N ALA A 175 0.31 4.12 16.32
CA ALA A 175 -0.59 5.22 16.67
C ALA A 175 -0.55 5.56 18.17
N ASP A 176 -0.52 4.56 19.03
CA ASP A 176 -0.44 4.72 20.49
C ASP A 176 0.88 5.38 20.94
N HIS A 177 1.94 5.23 20.14
CA HIS A 177 3.24 5.85 20.36
C HIS A 177 3.45 7.16 19.57
N GLY A 178 2.42 7.68 18.89
CA GLY A 178 2.54 8.87 18.04
C GLY A 178 3.48 8.69 16.84
N ALA A 179 3.77 7.44 16.46
CA ALA A 179 4.67 7.10 15.34
C ALA A 179 3.92 6.91 14.03
N ALA A 180 4.64 7.07 12.92
CA ALA A 180 4.07 6.96 11.58
C ALA A 180 3.80 5.52 11.15
N GLU A 181 4.56 4.55 11.66
CA GLU A 181 4.45 3.14 11.26
C GLU A 181 5.07 2.21 12.32
N THR A 182 4.66 0.93 12.28
CA THR A 182 5.28 -0.14 13.06
C THR A 182 6.07 -1.05 12.12
N ILE A 183 7.38 -1.09 12.28
CA ILE A 183 8.28 -1.97 11.56
C ILE A 183 8.31 -3.31 12.29
N MET A 184 8.17 -4.42 11.57
CA MET A 184 7.98 -5.72 12.19
C MET A 184 9.10 -6.70 11.86
N PHE A 185 9.43 -7.54 12.86
CA PHE A 185 10.44 -8.59 12.78
C PHE A 185 9.83 -9.96 13.10
N ARG A 186 10.23 -10.97 12.35
CA ARG A 186 9.92 -12.39 12.61
C ARG A 186 11.21 -13.16 12.74
N ASP A 187 11.37 -13.88 13.83
CA ASP A 187 12.58 -14.66 14.15
C ASP A 187 13.88 -13.85 14.04
N GLY A 188 13.80 -12.56 14.43
CA GLY A 188 14.93 -11.63 14.40
C GLY A 188 15.22 -11.01 13.02
N PHE A 189 14.40 -11.27 12.01
CA PHE A 189 14.56 -10.71 10.66
C PHE A 189 13.42 -9.77 10.29
N LEU A 190 13.76 -8.70 9.58
CA LEU A 190 12.82 -7.74 9.03
C LEU A 190 11.84 -8.45 8.08
N THR A 191 10.54 -8.23 8.30
CA THR A 191 9.50 -8.59 7.33
C THR A 191 9.03 -7.35 6.57
N GLU A 192 8.14 -6.58 7.11
CA GLU A 192 7.66 -5.32 6.54
C GLU A 192 7.09 -4.43 7.65
N ALA A 193 6.52 -3.30 7.34
CA ALA A 193 5.76 -2.52 8.29
C ALA A 193 4.26 -2.85 8.24
N ALA A 194 3.46 -2.29 9.16
CA ALA A 194 2.02 -2.57 9.24
C ALA A 194 1.28 -2.29 7.92
N ALA A 195 1.69 -1.28 7.16
CA ALA A 195 1.08 -0.90 5.88
C ALA A 195 2.09 -0.42 4.83
N SER A 196 3.36 -0.83 4.93
CA SER A 196 4.44 -0.37 4.05
C SER A 196 5.53 -1.44 3.94
N ASN A 197 6.26 -1.46 2.83
CA ASN A 197 7.53 -2.15 2.77
C ASN A 197 8.62 -1.27 3.43
N VAL A 198 9.66 -1.91 3.93
CA VAL A 198 10.78 -1.26 4.64
C VAL A 198 12.07 -1.53 3.88
N TRP A 199 12.88 -0.50 3.74
CA TRP A 199 14.17 -0.52 3.05
C TRP A 199 15.23 0.04 3.97
N VAL A 200 16.39 -0.58 3.91
CA VAL A 200 17.54 -0.25 4.75
C VAL A 200 18.70 0.13 3.85
N VAL A 201 19.45 1.15 4.20
CA VAL A 201 20.65 1.56 3.45
C VAL A 201 21.88 1.26 4.29
N HIS A 202 22.80 0.51 3.69
CA HIS A 202 24.13 0.28 4.22
C HIS A 202 25.17 0.56 3.15
N GLU A 203 26.18 1.35 3.48
CA GLU A 203 27.27 1.71 2.56
C GLU A 203 26.77 2.18 1.19
N GLY A 204 25.66 2.95 1.18
CA GLY A 204 25.04 3.47 -0.02
C GLY A 204 24.22 2.46 -0.85
N ALA A 205 24.12 1.20 -0.43
CA ALA A 205 23.29 0.18 -1.07
C ALA A 205 21.94 0.06 -0.39
N VAL A 206 20.86 -0.07 -1.18
CA VAL A 206 19.51 -0.34 -0.70
C VAL A 206 19.32 -1.83 -0.50
N LEU A 207 18.93 -2.20 0.70
CA LEU A 207 18.64 -3.56 1.12
C LEU A 207 17.17 -3.70 1.49
N GLY A 208 16.57 -4.83 1.15
CA GLY A 208 15.22 -5.19 1.57
C GLY A 208 15.09 -6.66 1.87
N PRO A 209 14.05 -7.09 2.62
CA PRO A 209 13.79 -8.50 2.86
C PRO A 209 13.49 -9.22 1.54
N PRO A 210 13.86 -10.51 1.40
CA PRO A 210 13.56 -11.28 0.21
C PRO A 210 12.04 -11.49 0.10
N LYS A 211 11.57 -11.67 -1.13
CA LYS A 211 10.17 -12.05 -1.39
C LYS A 211 9.87 -13.39 -0.73
N SER A 212 8.82 -13.46 0.06
CA SER A 212 8.41 -14.66 0.80
C SER A 212 6.91 -14.60 1.11
N GLU A 213 6.36 -15.65 1.72
CA GLU A 213 4.98 -15.66 2.22
C GLU A 213 4.74 -14.68 3.39
N HIS A 214 5.77 -14.16 4.02
CA HIS A 214 5.64 -13.22 5.14
C HIS A 214 5.60 -11.76 4.73
N VAL A 215 5.93 -11.47 3.47
CA VAL A 215 6.07 -10.09 2.96
C VAL A 215 5.20 -9.89 1.74
N LEU A 216 4.40 -8.82 1.75
CA LEU A 216 3.67 -8.45 0.56
C LEU A 216 4.64 -7.96 -0.52
N GLU A 217 4.64 -8.64 -1.67
CA GLU A 217 5.33 -8.12 -2.84
C GLU A 217 4.64 -6.84 -3.32
N GLY A 218 5.06 -5.72 -2.72
CA GLY A 218 4.56 -4.41 -3.07
C GLY A 218 4.90 -4.04 -4.51
N ILE A 219 4.04 -3.27 -5.16
CA ILE A 219 4.36 -2.67 -6.48
C ILE A 219 5.68 -1.88 -6.40
N ARG A 220 6.03 -1.43 -5.19
CA ARG A 220 7.26 -0.67 -4.91
C ARG A 220 8.53 -1.52 -4.92
N TYR A 221 8.48 -2.84 -4.78
CA TYR A 221 9.68 -3.69 -4.88
C TYR A 221 10.37 -3.51 -6.24
N GLU A 222 9.59 -3.68 -7.31
CA GLU A 222 10.11 -3.51 -8.66
C GLU A 222 10.43 -2.04 -8.94
N LEU A 223 9.56 -1.11 -8.54
CA LEU A 223 9.81 0.31 -8.72
C LEU A 223 11.10 0.76 -8.00
N ILE A 224 11.34 0.39 -6.74
CA ILE A 224 12.56 0.77 -6.03
C ILE A 224 13.79 0.18 -6.74
N ARG A 225 13.72 -1.04 -7.26
CA ARG A 225 14.78 -1.64 -8.07
C ARG A 225 15.07 -0.80 -9.34
N GLU A 226 14.01 -0.40 -10.06
CA GLU A 226 14.12 0.46 -11.26
C GLU A 226 14.73 1.81 -10.92
N LEU A 227 14.23 2.47 -9.86
CA LEU A 227 14.75 3.76 -9.41
C LEU A 227 16.21 3.67 -8.97
N CYS A 228 16.60 2.63 -8.24
CA CYS A 228 17.99 2.39 -7.87
C CYS A 228 18.89 2.25 -9.10
N ALA A 229 18.45 1.49 -10.10
CA ALA A 229 19.17 1.31 -11.35
C ALA A 229 19.32 2.66 -12.11
N GLU A 230 18.24 3.44 -12.20
CA GLU A 230 18.25 4.78 -12.84
C GLU A 230 19.28 5.72 -12.21
N VAL A 231 19.37 5.70 -10.87
CA VAL A 231 20.28 6.62 -10.17
C VAL A 231 21.62 5.98 -9.76
N GLY A 232 21.93 4.78 -10.25
CA GLY A 232 23.21 4.10 -9.99
C GLY A 232 23.43 3.73 -8.52
N ILE A 233 22.37 3.25 -7.82
CA ILE A 233 22.41 2.74 -6.46
C ILE A 233 22.31 1.22 -6.50
N ALA A 234 23.16 0.51 -5.76
CA ALA A 234 23.05 -0.94 -5.60
C ALA A 234 21.77 -1.32 -4.87
N TYR A 235 21.08 -2.36 -5.37
CA TYR A 235 19.84 -2.87 -4.80
C TYR A 235 19.95 -4.39 -4.56
N ASN A 236 19.77 -4.83 -3.32
CA ASN A 236 19.92 -6.22 -2.94
C ASN A 236 18.76 -6.69 -2.04
N LEU A 237 18.15 -7.81 -2.39
CA LEU A 237 17.20 -8.50 -1.52
C LEU A 237 17.92 -9.62 -0.77
N ARG A 238 18.02 -9.49 0.54
CA ARG A 238 18.60 -10.48 1.44
C ARG A 238 17.92 -10.43 2.81
N PRO A 239 18.04 -11.47 3.64
CA PRO A 239 17.64 -11.35 5.03
C PRO A 239 18.33 -10.15 5.68
N VAL A 240 17.54 -9.31 6.32
CA VAL A 240 17.99 -8.12 7.07
C VAL A 240 17.63 -8.39 8.53
N ASN A 241 18.62 -8.51 9.39
CA ASN A 241 18.36 -8.73 10.81
C ASN A 241 18.03 -7.42 11.53
N GLU A 242 17.49 -7.52 12.72
CA GLU A 242 17.07 -6.35 13.51
C GLU A 242 18.26 -5.41 13.81
N ALA A 243 19.43 -5.95 14.10
CA ALA A 243 20.64 -5.15 14.37
C ALA A 243 21.08 -4.37 13.10
N ASP A 244 20.96 -4.96 11.90
CA ASP A 244 21.23 -4.26 10.63
C ASP A 244 20.29 -3.05 10.45
N VAL A 245 19.02 -3.15 10.87
CA VAL A 245 18.06 -2.05 10.76
C VAL A 245 18.43 -0.90 11.71
N PHE A 246 18.83 -1.21 12.95
CA PHE A 246 19.25 -0.19 13.92
C PHE A 246 20.62 0.42 13.60
N ALA A 247 21.49 -0.32 12.92
CA ALA A 247 22.81 0.14 12.49
C ALA A 247 22.82 0.75 11.07
N ALA A 248 21.66 0.99 10.46
CA ALA A 248 21.54 1.50 9.10
C ALA A 248 22.03 2.93 8.95
N ASP A 249 22.57 3.26 7.77
CA ASP A 249 22.86 4.64 7.37
C ASP A 249 21.55 5.42 7.14
N GLU A 250 20.57 4.77 6.48
CA GLU A 250 19.22 5.30 6.26
C GLU A 250 18.19 4.18 6.35
N VAL A 251 16.97 4.51 6.76
CA VAL A 251 15.78 3.65 6.66
C VAL A 251 14.68 4.43 5.95
N PHE A 252 13.95 3.79 5.06
CA PHE A 252 12.78 4.39 4.44
C PHE A 252 11.65 3.40 4.20
N LEU A 253 10.44 3.92 4.18
CA LEU A 253 9.20 3.19 3.90
C LEU A 253 8.79 3.38 2.46
N SER A 254 8.07 2.39 1.89
CA SER A 254 7.36 2.59 0.62
C SER A 254 5.97 1.95 0.62
N SER A 255 5.01 2.68 0.05
CA SER A 255 3.63 2.19 -0.17
C SER A 255 2.92 3.04 -1.24
N ALA A 256 1.68 2.70 -1.57
CA ALA A 256 0.88 3.46 -2.52
C ALA A 256 0.68 4.93 -2.11
N THR A 257 0.55 5.21 -0.81
CA THR A 257 0.28 6.56 -0.28
C THR A 257 1.50 7.23 0.35
N LYS A 258 2.48 6.45 0.83
CA LYS A 258 3.71 7.00 1.40
C LYS A 258 4.78 7.27 0.32
N GLU A 259 4.61 6.69 -0.88
CA GLU A 259 5.58 6.77 -1.97
C GLU A 259 6.94 6.23 -1.52
N VAL A 260 7.93 7.08 -1.30
CA VAL A 260 9.12 6.85 -0.49
C VAL A 260 9.13 7.85 0.67
N LEU A 261 9.35 7.38 1.90
CA LEU A 261 9.25 8.20 3.11
C LEU A 261 10.40 7.86 4.07
N PRO A 262 11.27 8.83 4.42
CA PRO A 262 12.43 8.55 5.25
C PRO A 262 12.02 8.35 6.70
N VAL A 263 12.61 7.35 7.36
CA VAL A 263 12.51 7.09 8.79
C VAL A 263 13.74 7.66 9.47
N THR A 264 13.55 8.61 10.36
CA THR A 264 14.65 9.30 11.05
C THR A 264 14.75 8.96 12.52
N SER A 265 13.75 8.26 13.06
CA SER A 265 13.77 7.73 14.42
C SER A 265 13.11 6.34 14.48
N LEU A 266 13.72 5.43 15.23
CA LEU A 266 13.24 4.08 15.47
C LEU A 266 13.27 3.79 16.98
N ASP A 267 12.12 3.51 17.58
CA ASP A 267 11.95 3.35 19.05
C ASP A 267 12.58 4.51 19.86
N GLY A 268 12.42 5.74 19.36
CA GLY A 268 12.99 6.93 19.99
C GLY A 268 14.49 7.13 19.75
N GLN A 269 15.17 6.20 19.09
CA GLN A 269 16.58 6.34 18.74
C GLN A 269 16.73 6.92 17.33
N PRO A 270 17.60 7.92 17.12
CA PRO A 270 17.84 8.50 15.82
C PRO A 270 18.56 7.50 14.90
N VAL A 271 18.02 7.31 13.67
CA VAL A 271 18.60 6.49 12.59
C VAL A 271 19.81 7.23 11.99
N GLY A 272 20.77 6.45 11.48
CA GLY A 272 21.94 6.97 10.77
C GLY A 272 23.11 7.36 11.68
N HIS A 273 24.16 7.87 11.07
CA HIS A 273 25.45 8.13 11.73
C HIS A 273 25.95 9.56 11.48
N GLY A 274 26.86 10.02 12.34
CA GLY A 274 27.57 11.29 12.16
C GLY A 274 26.63 12.49 11.98
N ALA A 275 26.87 13.30 10.95
CA ALA A 275 26.11 14.52 10.64
C ALA A 275 24.69 14.25 10.12
N LEU A 276 24.42 13.04 9.63
CA LEU A 276 23.12 12.61 9.11
C LEU A 276 22.26 11.92 10.14
N ARG A 277 22.77 11.69 11.36
CA ARG A 277 22.02 11.02 12.40
C ARG A 277 20.70 11.75 12.72
N GLY A 278 19.58 11.04 12.62
CA GLY A 278 18.25 11.60 12.84
C GLY A 278 17.75 12.50 11.70
N LYS A 279 18.32 12.38 10.50
CA LYS A 279 17.92 13.17 9.32
C LYS A 279 17.74 12.27 8.11
N PRO A 280 16.93 12.69 7.11
CA PRO A 280 16.88 12.03 5.80
C PRO A 280 18.25 12.03 5.13
N GLY A 281 18.63 10.91 4.55
CA GLY A 281 19.94 10.76 3.92
C GLY A 281 19.93 10.96 2.39
N PRO A 282 21.13 10.92 1.76
CA PRO A 282 21.28 11.19 0.34
C PRO A 282 20.72 10.10 -0.58
N VAL A 283 20.65 8.84 -0.14
CA VAL A 283 20.05 7.75 -0.94
C VAL A 283 18.55 7.98 -1.03
N TYR A 284 17.88 8.26 0.10
CA TYR A 284 16.47 8.65 0.09
C TYR A 284 16.21 9.84 -0.84
N ALA A 285 17.00 10.92 -0.75
CA ALA A 285 16.80 12.12 -1.58
C ALA A 285 16.82 11.79 -3.07
N ARG A 286 17.82 11.02 -3.53
CA ARG A 286 17.95 10.59 -4.92
C ARG A 286 16.80 9.71 -5.38
N LEU A 287 16.34 8.77 -4.53
CA LEU A 287 15.21 7.91 -4.84
C LEU A 287 13.89 8.69 -4.87
N HIS A 288 13.72 9.69 -4.01
CA HIS A 288 12.53 10.56 -4.03
C HIS A 288 12.48 11.37 -5.34
N GLU A 289 13.57 11.98 -5.77
CA GLU A 289 13.62 12.70 -7.06
C GLU A 289 13.32 11.77 -8.24
N ALA A 290 13.88 10.55 -8.25
CA ALA A 290 13.59 9.56 -9.28
C ALA A 290 12.10 9.12 -9.24
N TYR A 291 11.52 8.99 -8.04
CA TYR A 291 10.10 8.69 -7.89
C TYR A 291 9.21 9.80 -8.47
N GLU A 292 9.53 11.07 -8.25
CA GLU A 292 8.79 12.20 -8.84
C GLU A 292 8.80 12.14 -10.38
N ARG A 293 9.94 11.76 -10.99
CA ARG A 293 10.01 11.53 -12.46
C ARG A 293 9.15 10.34 -12.88
N ALA A 294 9.18 9.24 -12.12
CA ALA A 294 8.38 8.04 -12.41
C ALA A 294 6.88 8.32 -12.39
N LYS A 295 6.38 9.20 -11.49
CA LYS A 295 4.96 9.62 -11.48
C LYS A 295 4.52 10.15 -12.85
N VAL A 296 5.39 10.88 -13.54
CA VAL A 296 5.06 11.46 -14.86
C VAL A 296 5.17 10.41 -15.97
N THR A 297 6.19 9.56 -15.93
CA THR A 297 6.51 8.64 -17.03
C THR A 297 5.79 7.31 -16.96
N GLN A 298 5.32 6.90 -15.77
CA GLN A 298 4.70 5.59 -15.53
C GLN A 298 3.20 5.69 -15.16
N SER A 299 2.54 6.80 -15.50
CA SER A 299 1.10 7.01 -15.32
C SER A 299 0.35 7.03 -16.65
N ILE A 300 -0.80 6.37 -16.71
CA ILE A 300 -1.64 6.21 -17.93
C ILE A 300 -3.02 6.84 -17.78
#